data_8b4c72649d877fb79d4db8927e8f438f
#
_entry.id   8b4c72649d877fb79d4db8927e8f438f
#
_cell.length_a   1.000
_cell.length_b   1.000
_cell.length_c   1.000
_cell.angle_alpha   90.00
_cell.angle_beta   90.00
_cell.angle_gamma   90.00
#
_symmetry.space_group_name_H-M   'P 1'
#
loop_
_entity.id
_entity.type
_entity.pdbx_description
1 polymer ?
#
loop_
_entity_poly.entity_id
_entity_poly.type
_entity_poly.pdbx_seq_one_letter_code
_entity_poly.pdbx_strand_id
1 'polypeptide(L)'
;VMEHGSSIDPFSKFEKVYSGHFHTRSNQDNIYYLGNPYEIYWNDCNDVRGFHLFDTETLEKTPINNPYNIFEKVFYEDTPFQTFDTRGFENKIVKVIVRKKSDIGQFERFIDKIYSANVAELKIVENFDFSGWYDADKGSYESEDTLSILNSYIEDSEVNLDKATIKKMVGEIYQEACGLA
;
A
#
# COMPACT_ATOMS: atom_id res chain seq x y z
N VAL A 1 -8.46 16.42 -4.28
CA VAL A 1 -8.03 16.91 -5.61
C VAL A 1 -6.88 17.87 -5.37
N MET A 2 -5.67 17.46 -5.73
CA MET A 2 -4.50 18.37 -5.66
C MET A 2 -4.64 19.42 -6.76
N GLU A 3 -4.80 20.70 -6.41
CA GLU A 3 -4.89 21.83 -7.35
C GLU A 3 -3.52 22.27 -7.91
N HIS A 4 -2.47 21.47 -7.78
CA HIS A 4 -1.09 21.83 -8.15
C HIS A 4 -0.55 21.04 -9.35
N GLY A 5 -1.40 20.65 -10.30
CA GLY A 5 -0.97 20.12 -11.60
C GLY A 5 -0.60 21.23 -12.58
N SER A 6 0.35 20.97 -13.48
CA SER A 6 0.58 21.83 -14.64
C SER A 6 -0.65 21.85 -15.54
N SER A 7 -0.93 23.01 -16.18
CA SER A 7 -2.03 23.10 -17.14
C SER A 7 -1.87 22.07 -18.26
N ILE A 8 -2.98 21.51 -18.70
CA ILE A 8 -3.06 20.61 -19.86
C ILE A 8 -3.05 21.36 -21.21
N ASP A 9 -3.14 22.69 -21.17
CA ASP A 9 -3.22 23.56 -22.38
C ASP A 9 -2.15 23.24 -23.45
N PRO A 10 -0.88 22.94 -23.10
CA PRO A 10 0.11 22.58 -24.10
C PRO A 10 -0.24 21.34 -24.94
N PHE A 11 -1.11 20.47 -24.42
CA PHE A 11 -1.53 19.22 -25.05
C PHE A 11 -2.84 19.34 -25.83
N SER A 12 -3.55 20.45 -25.72
CA SER A 12 -4.86 20.67 -26.34
C SER A 12 -4.88 20.59 -27.87
N LYS A 13 -3.72 20.81 -28.51
CA LYS A 13 -3.53 20.70 -29.97
C LYS A 13 -3.45 19.26 -30.50
N PHE A 14 -3.28 18.28 -29.62
CA PHE A 14 -3.22 16.87 -30.01
C PHE A 14 -4.59 16.20 -29.83
N GLU A 15 -4.96 15.32 -30.74
CA GLU A 15 -6.21 14.59 -30.63
C GLU A 15 -6.21 13.64 -29.42
N LYS A 16 -5.11 12.93 -29.22
CA LYS A 16 -4.89 12.00 -28.09
C LYS A 16 -3.46 12.10 -27.59
N VAL A 17 -3.29 12.10 -26.28
CA VAL A 17 -1.99 12.07 -25.60
C VAL A 17 -1.97 10.88 -24.67
N TYR A 18 -0.94 10.05 -24.74
CA TYR A 18 -0.74 8.90 -23.86
C TYR A 18 0.40 9.16 -22.90
N SER A 19 0.17 8.89 -21.62
CA SER A 19 1.15 9.07 -20.54
C SER A 19 1.24 7.84 -19.66
N GLY A 20 2.46 7.48 -19.26
CA GLY A 20 2.74 6.41 -18.28
C GLY A 20 3.04 6.94 -16.87
N HIS A 21 2.80 8.22 -16.60
CA HIS A 21 3.21 8.83 -15.33
C HIS A 21 2.47 8.25 -14.12
N PHE A 22 1.16 8.05 -14.23
CA PHE A 22 0.37 7.47 -13.14
C PHE A 22 0.24 5.96 -13.28
N HIS A 23 0.32 5.25 -12.14
CA HIS A 23 0.23 3.79 -12.08
C HIS A 23 -1.19 3.29 -12.37
N THR A 24 -2.22 4.06 -12.00
CA THR A 24 -3.61 3.71 -12.23
C THR A 24 -4.09 4.28 -13.56
N ARG A 25 -4.83 3.47 -14.32
CA ARG A 25 -5.45 3.89 -15.57
C ARG A 25 -6.50 4.96 -15.31
N SER A 26 -6.37 6.08 -15.99
CA SER A 26 -7.32 7.19 -15.90
C SER A 26 -7.24 8.05 -17.16
N ASN A 27 -8.12 9.04 -17.26
CA ASN A 27 -8.04 10.03 -18.33
C ASN A 27 -8.47 11.40 -17.82
N GLN A 28 -7.90 12.43 -18.41
CA GLN A 28 -8.29 13.81 -18.26
C GLN A 28 -8.33 14.43 -19.64
N ASP A 29 -9.52 14.80 -20.11
CA ASP A 29 -9.75 15.31 -21.46
C ASP A 29 -9.15 14.38 -22.54
N ASN A 30 -8.19 14.87 -23.33
CA ASN A 30 -7.48 14.13 -24.37
C ASN A 30 -6.22 13.41 -23.89
N ILE A 31 -5.90 13.48 -22.57
CA ILE A 31 -4.76 12.80 -21.98
C ILE A 31 -5.22 11.50 -21.34
N TYR A 32 -4.58 10.39 -21.73
CA TYR A 32 -4.84 9.06 -21.25
C TYR A 32 -3.64 8.52 -20.48
N TYR A 33 -3.81 8.31 -19.18
CA TYR A 33 -2.82 7.64 -18.34
C TYR A 33 -2.98 6.14 -18.47
N LEU A 34 -1.95 5.48 -19.01
CA LEU A 34 -2.03 4.07 -19.41
C LEU A 34 -1.93 3.09 -18.23
N GLY A 35 -1.39 3.56 -17.11
CA GLY A 35 -1.13 2.72 -15.94
C GLY A 35 0.11 1.82 -16.11
N ASN A 36 0.39 1.03 -15.07
CA ASN A 36 1.49 0.07 -15.07
C ASN A 36 1.08 -1.26 -15.69
N PRO A 37 2.01 -2.00 -16.34
CA PRO A 37 1.74 -3.33 -16.86
C PRO A 37 1.63 -4.40 -15.76
N TYR A 38 2.21 -4.16 -14.58
CA TYR A 38 2.20 -5.01 -13.38
C TYR A 38 2.32 -4.17 -12.11
N GLU A 39 2.12 -4.76 -10.95
CA GLU A 39 2.26 -4.10 -9.66
C GLU A 39 3.74 -3.79 -9.37
N ILE A 40 4.07 -2.55 -8.98
CA ILE A 40 5.43 -2.11 -8.64
C ILE A 40 5.54 -1.80 -7.14
N TYR A 41 4.49 -1.22 -6.56
CA TYR A 41 4.43 -0.83 -5.15
C TYR A 41 3.19 -1.42 -4.47
N TRP A 42 3.19 -1.42 -3.15
CA TRP A 42 2.06 -1.88 -2.34
C TRP A 42 0.74 -1.15 -2.61
N ASN A 43 0.81 0.10 -3.07
CA ASN A 43 -0.37 0.87 -3.47
C ASN A 43 -1.01 0.34 -4.77
N ASP A 44 -0.26 -0.45 -5.54
CA ASP A 44 -0.75 -1.08 -6.76
C ASP A 44 -1.54 -2.36 -6.51
N CYS A 45 -1.46 -2.89 -5.28
CA CYS A 45 -2.11 -4.13 -4.88
C CYS A 45 -3.63 -4.05 -5.07
N ASN A 46 -4.19 -5.06 -5.74
CA ASN A 46 -5.61 -5.18 -6.08
C ASN A 46 -6.13 -4.16 -7.10
N ASP A 47 -5.27 -3.40 -7.77
CA ASP A 47 -5.67 -2.53 -8.88
C ASP A 47 -5.41 -3.21 -10.23
N VAL A 48 -6.25 -2.89 -11.22
CA VAL A 48 -6.18 -3.52 -12.54
C VAL A 48 -4.95 -3.03 -13.29
N ARG A 49 -4.01 -3.94 -13.58
CA ARG A 49 -2.77 -3.69 -14.32
C ARG A 49 -2.80 -4.31 -15.71
N GLY A 50 -1.86 -3.93 -16.57
CA GLY A 50 -1.75 -4.46 -17.92
C GLY A 50 -1.23 -3.45 -18.91
N PHE A 51 -1.31 -3.79 -20.18
CA PHE A 51 -0.85 -2.96 -21.29
C PHE A 51 -1.99 -2.64 -22.25
N HIS A 52 -1.70 -1.91 -23.32
CA HIS A 52 -2.67 -1.56 -24.34
C HIS A 52 -2.16 -1.97 -25.71
N LEU A 53 -3.03 -2.49 -26.52
CA LEU A 53 -2.82 -2.57 -27.98
C LEU A 53 -3.32 -1.25 -28.59
N PHE A 54 -2.50 -0.68 -29.45
CA PHE A 54 -2.85 0.53 -30.17
C PHE A 54 -2.94 0.23 -31.67
N ASP A 55 -4.10 0.47 -32.25
CA ASP A 55 -4.31 0.34 -33.68
C ASP A 55 -3.97 1.68 -34.35
N THR A 56 -2.98 1.66 -35.25
CA THR A 56 -2.48 2.87 -35.93
C THR A 56 -3.36 3.35 -37.08
N GLU A 57 -4.29 2.52 -37.56
CA GLU A 57 -5.22 2.89 -38.61
C GLU A 57 -6.48 3.53 -38.03
N THR A 58 -7.04 2.90 -36.99
CA THR A 58 -8.28 3.38 -36.35
C THR A 58 -8.01 4.36 -35.19
N LEU A 59 -6.75 4.46 -34.73
CA LEU A 59 -6.32 5.23 -33.57
C LEU A 59 -7.03 4.80 -32.27
N GLU A 60 -7.47 3.56 -32.22
CA GLU A 60 -8.10 2.98 -31.04
C GLU A 60 -7.09 2.28 -30.13
N LYS A 61 -7.35 2.31 -28.83
CA LYS A 61 -6.59 1.55 -27.84
C LYS A 61 -7.47 0.53 -27.15
N THR A 62 -6.99 -0.70 -27.09
CA THR A 62 -7.65 -1.81 -26.40
C THR A 62 -6.80 -2.21 -25.18
N PRO A 63 -7.34 -2.13 -23.95
CA PRO A 63 -6.61 -2.55 -22.76
C PRO A 63 -6.58 -4.08 -22.68
N ILE A 64 -5.39 -4.61 -22.37
CA ILE A 64 -5.18 -6.03 -22.08
C ILE A 64 -4.79 -6.11 -20.60
N ASN A 65 -5.63 -6.73 -19.79
CA ASN A 65 -5.39 -6.85 -18.36
C ASN A 65 -4.38 -7.95 -18.06
N ASN A 66 -3.46 -7.66 -17.15
CA ASN A 66 -2.56 -8.67 -16.59
C ASN A 66 -3.34 -9.51 -15.57
N PRO A 67 -3.43 -10.84 -15.76
CA PRO A 67 -4.13 -11.70 -14.80
C PRO A 67 -3.29 -12.03 -13.56
N TYR A 68 -2.02 -11.63 -13.54
CA TYR A 68 -1.09 -11.95 -12.45
C TYR A 68 -0.91 -10.75 -11.53
N ASN A 69 -0.96 -10.99 -10.25
CA ASN A 69 -0.60 -10.04 -9.21
C ASN A 69 0.63 -10.53 -8.43
N ILE A 70 1.43 -9.59 -7.94
CA ILE A 70 2.67 -9.85 -7.20
C ILE A 70 2.43 -9.72 -5.70
N PHE A 71 1.60 -8.75 -5.31
CA PHE A 71 1.34 -8.42 -3.91
C PHE A 71 0.02 -9.02 -3.43
N GLU A 72 0.01 -9.42 -2.16
CA GLU A 72 -1.20 -9.88 -1.46
C GLU A 72 -1.25 -9.27 -0.07
N LYS A 73 -2.35 -8.57 0.27
CA LYS A 73 -2.59 -8.01 1.60
C LYS A 73 -3.58 -8.90 2.34
N VAL A 74 -3.20 -9.34 3.51
CA VAL A 74 -4.04 -10.18 4.37
C VAL A 74 -4.25 -9.47 5.70
N PHE A 75 -5.49 -9.20 6.06
CA PHE A 75 -5.85 -8.65 7.36
C PHE A 75 -6.18 -9.82 8.30
N TYR A 76 -5.32 -10.02 9.31
CA TYR A 76 -5.39 -11.20 10.19
C TYR A 76 -6.76 -11.38 10.86
N GLU A 77 -7.31 -10.29 11.42
CA GLU A 77 -8.58 -10.32 12.15
C GLU A 77 -9.78 -10.53 11.24
N ASP A 78 -9.68 -10.10 9.99
CA ASP A 78 -10.78 -10.18 9.02
C ASP A 78 -10.74 -11.48 8.20
N THR A 79 -9.71 -12.33 8.46
CA THR A 79 -9.47 -13.58 7.72
C THR A 79 -9.62 -14.80 8.64
N PRO A 80 -10.80 -15.46 8.71
CA PRO A 80 -10.99 -16.62 9.56
C PRO A 80 -10.08 -17.78 9.14
N PHE A 81 -9.31 -18.33 10.06
CA PHE A 81 -8.33 -19.40 9.80
C PHE A 81 -8.94 -20.62 9.10
N GLN A 82 -10.18 -20.98 9.42
CA GLN A 82 -10.86 -22.16 8.87
C GLN A 82 -11.14 -22.07 7.37
N THR A 83 -11.44 -20.87 6.90
CA THR A 83 -11.79 -20.59 5.49
C THR A 83 -10.65 -19.95 4.71
N PHE A 84 -9.53 -19.63 5.38
CA PHE A 84 -8.39 -18.98 4.77
C PHE A 84 -7.76 -19.86 3.70
N ASP A 85 -7.77 -19.41 2.46
CA ASP A 85 -7.21 -20.11 1.32
C ASP A 85 -5.92 -19.43 0.85
N THR A 86 -4.82 -20.16 0.87
CA THR A 86 -3.50 -19.69 0.48
C THR A 86 -3.01 -20.24 -0.87
N ARG A 87 -3.84 -21.00 -1.60
CA ARG A 87 -3.44 -21.66 -2.87
C ARG A 87 -2.98 -20.67 -3.95
N GLY A 88 -3.42 -19.43 -3.87
CA GLY A 88 -3.02 -18.39 -4.82
C GLY A 88 -1.78 -17.58 -4.38
N PHE A 89 -1.07 -17.95 -3.31
CA PHE A 89 0.02 -17.18 -2.72
C PHE A 89 1.41 -17.60 -3.19
N GLU A 90 1.51 -18.69 -3.93
CA GLU A 90 2.79 -19.17 -4.45
C GLU A 90 3.52 -18.08 -5.24
N ASN A 91 4.80 -17.88 -4.90
CA ASN A 91 5.68 -16.86 -5.48
C ASN A 91 5.22 -15.39 -5.32
N LYS A 92 4.22 -15.11 -4.47
CA LYS A 92 3.81 -13.75 -4.16
C LYS A 92 4.55 -13.15 -2.98
N ILE A 93 4.55 -11.84 -2.91
CA ILE A 93 4.97 -11.05 -1.74
C ILE A 93 3.72 -10.78 -0.90
N VAL A 94 3.64 -11.41 0.27
CA VAL A 94 2.47 -11.35 1.14
C VAL A 94 2.72 -10.41 2.31
N LYS A 95 1.78 -9.49 2.59
CA LYS A 95 1.79 -8.62 3.77
C LYS A 95 0.63 -9.02 4.68
N VAL A 96 0.95 -9.47 5.88
CA VAL A 96 -0.04 -9.71 6.94
C VAL A 96 -0.12 -8.48 7.84
N ILE A 97 -1.29 -7.88 7.89
CA ILE A 97 -1.59 -6.72 8.71
C ILE A 97 -2.31 -7.22 9.96
N VAL A 98 -1.75 -6.93 11.13
CA VAL A 98 -2.23 -7.41 12.43
C VAL A 98 -2.54 -6.20 13.31
N ARG A 99 -3.80 -6.05 13.71
CA ARG A 99 -4.22 -5.01 14.66
C ARG A 99 -4.15 -5.51 16.10
N LYS A 100 -4.51 -6.79 16.31
CA LYS A 100 -4.53 -7.40 17.63
C LYS A 100 -4.25 -8.90 17.56
N LYS A 101 -3.33 -9.38 18.40
CA LYS A 101 -3.07 -10.81 18.59
C LYS A 101 -3.83 -11.31 19.84
N SER A 102 -5.01 -11.84 19.67
CA SER A 102 -5.80 -12.39 20.79
C SER A 102 -5.31 -13.76 21.23
N ASP A 103 -4.80 -14.58 20.30
CA ASP A 103 -4.26 -15.92 20.52
C ASP A 103 -2.97 -16.07 19.70
N ILE A 104 -1.85 -16.11 20.41
CA ILE A 104 -0.51 -16.23 19.79
C ILE A 104 -0.38 -17.57 19.06
N GLY A 105 -0.86 -18.67 19.63
CA GLY A 105 -0.77 -19.97 18.99
C GLY A 105 -1.62 -20.09 17.72
N GLN A 106 -2.75 -19.39 17.66
CA GLN A 106 -3.55 -19.31 16.43
C GLN A 106 -2.86 -18.45 15.38
N PHE A 107 -2.25 -17.34 15.80
CA PHE A 107 -1.49 -16.48 14.92
C PHE A 107 -0.28 -17.22 14.31
N GLU A 108 0.49 -17.95 15.11
CA GLU A 108 1.61 -18.75 14.61
C GLU A 108 1.15 -19.75 13.54
N ARG A 109 0.07 -20.51 13.78
CA ARG A 109 -0.49 -21.44 12.78
C ARG A 109 -0.97 -20.72 11.51
N PHE A 110 -1.46 -19.48 11.65
CA PHE A 110 -1.87 -18.69 10.51
C PHE A 110 -0.66 -18.30 9.64
N ILE A 111 0.42 -17.88 10.27
CA ILE A 111 1.68 -17.54 9.61
C ILE A 111 2.32 -18.78 8.96
N ASP A 112 2.36 -19.91 9.66
CA ASP A 112 2.86 -21.18 9.13
C ASP A 112 2.10 -21.62 7.88
N LYS A 113 0.78 -21.41 7.85
CA LYS A 113 -0.05 -21.70 6.68
C LYS A 113 0.35 -20.87 5.47
N ILE A 114 0.69 -19.59 5.65
CA ILE A 114 1.17 -18.71 4.57
C ILE A 114 2.56 -19.17 4.10
N TYR A 115 3.49 -19.46 5.01
CA TYR A 115 4.81 -19.96 4.64
C TYR A 115 4.72 -21.28 3.85
N SER A 116 3.79 -22.16 4.23
CA SER A 116 3.57 -23.44 3.54
C SER A 116 3.03 -23.28 2.12
N ALA A 117 2.56 -22.09 1.74
CA ALA A 117 2.12 -21.77 0.39
C ALA A 117 3.28 -21.35 -0.56
N ASN A 118 4.54 -21.48 -0.12
CA ASN A 118 5.72 -21.14 -0.91
C ASN A 118 5.71 -19.69 -1.43
N VAL A 119 5.43 -18.74 -0.53
CA VAL A 119 5.46 -17.31 -0.82
C VAL A 119 6.89 -16.84 -1.09
N ALA A 120 7.09 -15.86 -1.96
CA ALA A 120 8.39 -15.27 -2.24
C ALA A 120 8.91 -14.45 -1.06
N GLU A 121 8.02 -13.72 -0.40
CA GLU A 121 8.33 -12.93 0.79
C GLU A 121 7.09 -12.84 1.68
N LEU A 122 7.28 -12.87 2.99
CA LEU A 122 6.24 -12.60 3.98
C LEU A 122 6.65 -11.44 4.86
N LYS A 123 5.84 -10.37 4.85
CA LYS A 123 5.95 -9.24 5.78
C LYS A 123 4.82 -9.28 6.79
N ILE A 124 5.15 -9.17 8.07
CA ILE A 124 4.17 -9.01 9.14
C ILE A 124 4.25 -7.57 9.61
N VAL A 125 3.13 -6.84 9.52
CA VAL A 125 3.02 -5.46 9.98
C VAL A 125 2.01 -5.43 11.11
N GLU A 126 2.50 -5.13 12.30
CA GLU A 126 1.66 -4.93 13.47
C GLU A 126 1.22 -3.48 13.51
N ASN A 127 -0.07 -3.25 13.32
CA ASN A 127 -0.65 -1.93 13.46
C ASN A 127 -0.86 -1.69 14.97
N PHE A 128 0.11 -1.04 15.59
CA PHE A 128 -0.03 -0.63 16.99
C PHE A 128 -1.12 0.43 17.07
N ASP A 129 -2.18 0.12 17.82
CA ASP A 129 -3.20 1.10 18.16
C ASP A 129 -2.55 2.19 19.03
N PHE A 130 -2.33 3.36 18.44
CA PHE A 130 -1.71 4.50 19.12
C PHE A 130 -2.51 5.02 20.32
N SER A 131 -3.78 4.59 20.50
CA SER A 131 -4.59 4.97 21.64
C SER A 131 -4.06 4.45 22.99
N GLY A 132 -3.20 3.43 22.98
CA GLY A 132 -2.58 2.84 24.17
C GLY A 132 -1.18 3.37 24.53
N TRP A 133 -0.58 4.23 23.70
CA TRP A 133 0.80 4.69 23.88
C TRP A 133 0.95 5.90 24.83
N TYR A 134 -0.13 6.37 25.43
CA TYR A 134 -0.04 7.40 26.46
C TYR A 134 0.39 6.88 27.86
N ASP A 135 0.58 5.58 28.02
CA ASP A 135 1.18 5.02 29.25
C ASP A 135 2.70 4.93 29.13
N ALA A 136 3.37 5.98 29.56
CA ALA A 136 4.82 6.21 29.49
C ALA A 136 5.66 5.32 30.41
N ASP A 137 5.23 4.15 30.86
CA ASP A 137 5.88 3.43 31.97
C ASP A 137 6.21 1.94 31.73
N LYS A 138 6.28 1.47 30.49
CA LYS A 138 6.82 0.12 30.23
C LYS A 138 7.82 0.10 29.09
N GLY A 139 9.08 0.33 29.49
CA GLY A 139 10.23 0.12 28.63
C GLY A 139 10.38 -1.36 28.23
N SER A 140 10.30 -1.65 26.94
CA SER A 140 11.01 -2.75 26.31
C SER A 140 11.36 -2.33 24.88
N TYR A 141 12.62 -1.96 24.73
CA TYR A 141 13.24 -1.62 23.45
C TYR A 141 13.68 -2.91 22.77
N GLU A 142 12.96 -3.36 21.74
CA GLU A 142 13.55 -4.23 20.71
C GLU A 142 12.96 -3.84 19.35
N SER A 143 13.85 -3.39 18.47
CA SER A 143 13.75 -2.85 17.13
C SER A 143 13.28 -1.39 17.05
N GLU A 144 14.20 -0.52 16.63
CA GLU A 144 13.91 0.87 16.26
C GLU A 144 13.01 0.88 15.01
N ASP A 145 11.71 0.85 15.24
CA ASP A 145 10.71 1.07 14.19
C ASP A 145 10.80 2.52 13.70
N THR A 146 10.61 2.74 12.41
CA THR A 146 10.63 4.06 11.77
C THR A 146 9.75 5.07 12.51
N LEU A 147 8.60 4.65 13.05
CA LEU A 147 7.73 5.50 13.87
C LEU A 147 8.34 5.91 15.19
N SER A 148 9.11 5.05 15.84
CA SER A 148 9.83 5.39 17.07
C SER A 148 10.87 6.46 16.80
N ILE A 149 11.60 6.37 15.69
CA ILE A 149 12.58 7.38 15.26
C ILE A 149 11.88 8.70 14.96
N LEU A 150 10.76 8.68 14.23
CA LEU A 150 9.98 9.88 13.91
C LEU A 150 9.42 10.55 15.18
N ASN A 151 8.91 9.76 16.11
CA ASN A 151 8.40 10.27 17.38
C ASN A 151 9.49 10.89 18.26
N SER A 152 10.68 10.27 18.32
CA SER A 152 11.84 10.84 19.02
C SER A 152 12.27 12.17 18.37
N TYR A 153 12.31 12.22 17.04
CA TYR A 153 12.62 13.46 16.32
C TYR A 153 11.62 14.59 16.63
N ILE A 154 10.31 14.26 16.71
CA ILE A 154 9.26 15.23 17.07
C ILE A 154 9.45 15.73 18.51
N GLU A 155 9.84 14.84 19.44
CA GLU A 155 10.09 15.24 20.84
C GLU A 155 11.28 16.18 20.97
N ASP A 156 12.34 15.92 20.22
CA ASP A 156 13.57 16.71 20.26
C ASP A 156 13.47 18.03 19.48
N SER A 157 12.42 18.16 18.63
CA SER A 157 12.24 19.36 17.82
C SER A 157 11.69 20.54 18.63
N GLU A 158 12.24 21.74 18.40
CA GLU A 158 11.74 23.01 18.95
C GLU A 158 10.59 23.58 18.07
N VAL A 159 9.42 22.96 18.16
CA VAL A 159 8.22 23.45 17.42
C VAL A 159 7.20 24.05 18.38
N ASN A 160 6.57 25.16 17.97
CA ASN A 160 5.52 25.86 18.72
C ASN A 160 4.12 25.24 18.47
N LEU A 161 4.05 23.98 18.04
CA LEU A 161 2.81 23.25 17.79
C LEU A 161 2.65 22.14 18.83
N ASP A 162 1.43 21.72 19.03
CA ASP A 162 1.12 20.59 19.91
C ASP A 162 1.74 19.31 19.36
N LYS A 163 2.78 18.81 20.03
CA LYS A 163 3.52 17.61 19.63
C LYS A 163 2.64 16.37 19.55
N ALA A 164 1.60 16.26 20.37
CA ALA A 164 0.68 15.14 20.34
C ALA A 164 -0.11 15.13 19.02
N THR A 165 -0.57 16.29 18.56
CA THR A 165 -1.23 16.42 17.26
C THR A 165 -0.29 16.08 16.11
N ILE A 166 0.98 16.54 16.16
CA ILE A 166 1.98 16.23 15.12
C ILE A 166 2.25 14.72 15.05
N LYS A 167 2.45 14.06 16.20
CA LYS A 167 2.66 12.60 16.26
C LYS A 167 1.49 11.83 15.68
N LYS A 168 0.27 12.24 15.98
CA LYS A 168 -0.93 11.63 15.42
C LYS A 168 -0.97 11.76 13.89
N MET A 169 -0.73 12.95 13.36
CA MET A 169 -0.70 13.19 11.90
C MET A 169 0.41 12.39 11.21
N VAL A 170 1.61 12.35 11.80
CA VAL A 170 2.74 11.55 11.28
C VAL A 170 2.41 10.06 11.28
N GLY A 171 1.75 9.57 12.33
CA GLY A 171 1.27 8.19 12.40
C GLY A 171 0.26 7.86 11.29
N GLU A 172 -0.73 8.74 11.06
CA GLU A 172 -1.72 8.58 10.00
C GLU A 172 -1.06 8.58 8.60
N ILE A 173 -0.16 9.53 8.33
CA ILE A 173 0.59 9.60 7.06
C ILE A 173 1.47 8.35 6.87
N TYR A 174 2.12 7.89 7.93
CA TYR A 174 2.95 6.69 7.87
C TYR A 174 2.12 5.43 7.54
N GLN A 175 0.95 5.29 8.16
CA GLN A 175 0.01 4.19 7.85
C GLN A 175 -0.44 4.24 6.40
N GLU A 176 -0.82 5.42 5.90
CA GLU A 176 -1.19 5.62 4.50
C GLU A 176 -0.02 5.26 3.56
N ALA A 177 1.19 5.74 3.86
CA ALA A 177 2.39 5.44 3.08
C ALA A 177 2.75 3.94 3.07
N CYS A 178 2.49 3.22 4.17
CA CYS A 178 2.66 1.78 4.24
C CYS A 178 1.52 0.99 3.57
N GLY A 179 0.49 1.68 3.08
CA GLY A 179 -0.71 1.07 2.51
C GLY A 179 -1.52 0.28 3.54
N LEU A 180 -1.59 0.81 4.78
CA LEU A 180 -2.29 0.24 5.92
C LEU A 180 -3.62 0.96 6.20
N ALA A 181 -3.88 2.06 5.50
CA ALA A 181 -5.11 2.83 5.56
C ALA A 181 -6.14 2.32 4.55
#